data_ea812467e0ab9efa0c60c1c28386f2c2
#
_entry.id   ea812467e0ab9efa0c60c1c28386f2c2
#
_cell.length_a   1.000
_cell.length_b   1.000
_cell.length_c   1.000
_cell.angle_alpha   90.00
_cell.angle_beta   90.00
_cell.angle_gamma   90.00
#
_symmetry.space_group_name_H-M   'P 1'
#
loop_
_entity.id
_entity.type
_entity.pdbx_description
1 polymer ?
#
loop_
_entity_poly.entity_id
_entity_poly.type
_entity_poly.pdbx_seq_one_letter_code
_entity_poly.pdbx_strand_id
1 'polypeptide(L)'
;MADIKVGVLACSGEEFLGGTISRLATRRVMEELRPDRAVTLCLPLYIAGGEEERNFAKEYPVIAVEGCSKHCSTCATEKFSGNVHDIVDIAALLGEDTALAKTVSARDLTEKHQDMVKIVAREICAKMDSIV
;
A
#
# COMPACT_ATOMS: atom_id res chain seq x y z
N MET A 1 13.66 -21.87 6.18
CA MET A 1 13.39 -20.68 7.01
C MET A 1 12.01 -20.12 6.69
N ALA A 2 11.19 -19.90 7.71
CA ALA A 2 9.87 -19.37 7.49
C ALA A 2 9.96 -17.90 7.06
N ASP A 3 9.22 -17.53 6.04
CA ASP A 3 9.15 -16.17 5.58
C ASP A 3 8.35 -15.31 6.56
N ILE A 4 8.84 -14.13 6.83
CA ILE A 4 8.15 -13.17 7.68
C ILE A 4 6.98 -12.59 6.90
N LYS A 5 5.80 -12.56 7.51
CA LYS A 5 4.66 -11.89 6.91
C LYS A 5 4.80 -10.38 7.08
N VAL A 6 4.44 -9.67 6.02
CA VAL A 6 4.59 -8.22 5.96
C VAL A 6 3.24 -7.58 5.67
N GLY A 7 2.87 -6.59 6.46
CA GLY A 7 1.67 -5.81 6.19
C GLY A 7 1.90 -4.84 5.05
N VAL A 8 1.00 -4.82 4.09
CA VAL A 8 1.05 -3.87 2.97
C VAL A 8 -0.26 -3.11 2.98
N LEU A 9 -0.20 -1.83 3.31
CA LEU A 9 -1.39 -1.01 3.53
C LEU A 9 -1.47 0.13 2.53
N ALA A 10 -2.40 0.00 1.58
CA ALA A 10 -2.68 1.07 0.62
C ALA A 10 -3.45 2.20 1.28
N CYS A 11 -3.29 3.40 0.75
CA CYS A 11 -3.88 4.62 1.31
C CYS A 11 -5.36 4.81 1.02
N SER A 12 -6.02 3.87 0.42
CA SER A 12 -7.46 3.92 0.08
C SER A 12 -7.86 4.79 -1.13
N GLY A 13 -7.20 5.86 -1.38
CA GLY A 13 -7.33 6.87 -2.44
C GLY A 13 -8.36 6.68 -3.54
N GLU A 14 -9.59 7.15 -3.31
CA GLU A 14 -10.64 7.11 -4.30
C GLU A 14 -10.63 8.31 -5.24
N GLU A 15 -9.97 9.40 -4.83
CA GLU A 15 -10.05 10.69 -5.51
C GLU A 15 -8.97 10.85 -6.58
N PHE A 16 -7.75 10.38 -6.31
CA PHE A 16 -6.61 10.59 -7.19
C PHE A 16 -6.09 9.29 -7.78
N LEU A 17 -5.45 9.40 -8.94
CA LEU A 17 -4.87 8.25 -9.63
C LEU A 17 -3.85 7.50 -8.76
N GLY A 18 -3.02 8.23 -8.00
CA GLY A 18 -2.06 7.61 -7.10
C GLY A 18 -2.70 6.65 -6.12
N GLY A 19 -3.88 7.00 -5.60
CA GLY A 19 -4.63 6.12 -4.71
C GLY A 19 -5.11 4.85 -5.40
N THR A 20 -5.65 4.99 -6.61
CA THR A 20 -6.06 3.84 -7.42
C THR A 20 -4.87 2.92 -7.70
N ILE A 21 -3.73 3.49 -8.10
CA ILE A 21 -2.51 2.72 -8.34
C ILE A 21 -2.06 2.01 -7.06
N SER A 22 -2.15 2.68 -5.90
CA SER A 22 -1.73 2.08 -4.63
C SER A 22 -2.55 0.82 -4.32
N ARG A 23 -3.87 0.87 -4.54
CA ARG A 23 -4.74 -0.28 -4.31
C ARG A 23 -4.44 -1.43 -5.26
N LEU A 24 -4.30 -1.12 -6.54
CA LEU A 24 -4.05 -2.13 -7.56
C LEU A 24 -2.69 -2.79 -7.38
N ALA A 25 -1.67 -2.01 -7.05
CA ALA A 25 -0.33 -2.55 -6.80
C ALA A 25 -0.32 -3.45 -5.57
N THR A 26 -1.00 -3.03 -4.50
CA THR A 26 -1.12 -3.85 -3.28
C THR A 26 -1.83 -5.17 -3.58
N ARG A 27 -2.92 -5.13 -4.34
CA ARG A 27 -3.62 -6.36 -4.74
C ARG A 27 -2.74 -7.28 -5.58
N ARG A 28 -1.98 -6.70 -6.49
CA ARG A 28 -1.06 -7.50 -7.32
C ARG A 28 0.01 -8.20 -6.48
N VAL A 29 0.56 -7.51 -5.49
CA VAL A 29 1.53 -8.11 -4.57
C VAL A 29 0.89 -9.25 -3.79
N MET A 30 -0.31 -9.04 -3.26
CA MET A 30 -1.00 -10.03 -2.46
C MET A 30 -1.47 -11.25 -3.25
N GLU A 31 -1.91 -11.04 -4.49
CA GLU A 31 -2.51 -12.11 -5.27
C GLU A 31 -1.52 -12.86 -6.15
N GLU A 32 -0.48 -12.19 -6.63
CA GLU A 32 0.42 -12.76 -7.62
C GLU A 32 1.88 -12.84 -7.20
N LEU A 33 2.42 -11.75 -6.61
CA LEU A 33 3.87 -11.64 -6.42
C LEU A 33 4.38 -12.16 -5.09
N ARG A 34 3.64 -11.96 -4.02
CA ARG A 34 4.01 -12.42 -2.67
C ARG A 34 2.79 -12.94 -1.91
N PRO A 35 2.02 -13.89 -2.48
CA PRO A 35 0.75 -14.32 -1.88
C PRO A 35 0.91 -14.94 -0.50
N ASP A 36 2.06 -15.53 -0.20
CA ASP A 36 2.29 -16.21 1.08
C ASP A 36 2.86 -15.27 2.15
N ARG A 37 3.26 -14.07 1.77
CA ARG A 37 3.91 -13.13 2.69
C ARG A 37 3.15 -11.85 2.94
N ALA A 38 2.38 -11.38 1.98
CA ALA A 38 1.68 -10.11 2.09
C ALA A 38 0.34 -10.26 2.82
N VAL A 39 0.12 -9.44 3.83
CA VAL A 39 -1.16 -9.33 4.54
C VAL A 39 -1.59 -7.88 4.50
N THR A 40 -2.89 -7.62 4.60
CA THR A 40 -3.41 -6.26 4.53
C THR A 40 -4.54 -6.03 5.52
N LEU A 41 -4.91 -4.78 5.68
CA LEU A 41 -5.99 -4.34 6.53
C LEU A 41 -6.66 -3.14 5.87
N CYS A 42 -7.97 -3.07 5.93
CA CYS A 42 -8.68 -1.86 5.49
C CYS A 42 -8.42 -0.76 6.53
N LEU A 43 -7.89 0.39 6.11
CA LEU A 43 -7.54 1.46 7.06
C LEU A 43 -8.69 1.87 7.99
N PRO A 44 -9.95 1.98 7.51
CA PRO A 44 -11.06 2.31 8.42
C PRO A 44 -11.25 1.33 9.58
N LEU A 45 -10.72 0.12 9.48
CA LEU A 45 -10.79 -0.83 10.58
C LEU A 45 -9.96 -0.44 11.80
N TYR A 46 -9.01 0.47 11.64
CA TYR A 46 -8.34 1.04 12.79
C TYR A 46 -9.31 1.84 13.66
N ILE A 47 -10.38 2.35 13.08
CA ILE A 47 -11.39 3.14 13.78
C ILE A 47 -12.57 2.27 14.20
N ALA A 48 -13.12 1.52 13.23
CA ALA A 48 -14.33 0.72 13.43
C ALA A 48 -14.09 -0.63 14.10
N GLY A 49 -12.87 -1.15 13.98
CA GLY A 49 -12.49 -2.41 14.62
C GLY A 49 -12.05 -2.21 16.06
N GLY A 50 -11.48 -3.25 16.65
CA GLY A 50 -11.03 -3.24 18.02
C GLY A 50 -9.53 -3.43 18.16
N GLU A 51 -9.13 -4.00 19.29
CA GLU A 51 -7.72 -4.23 19.61
C GLU A 51 -7.02 -5.12 18.61
N GLU A 52 -7.72 -6.12 18.09
CA GLU A 52 -7.14 -7.06 17.12
C GLU A 52 -6.66 -6.32 15.86
N GLU A 53 -7.50 -5.44 15.31
CA GLU A 53 -7.14 -4.64 14.14
C GLU A 53 -6.05 -3.63 14.47
N ARG A 54 -6.12 -3.00 15.64
CA ARG A 54 -5.13 -2.03 16.09
C ARG A 54 -3.79 -2.65 16.47
N ASN A 55 -3.74 -3.97 16.58
CA ASN A 55 -2.50 -4.69 16.84
C ASN A 55 -1.68 -4.94 15.57
N PHE A 56 -2.20 -4.62 14.41
CA PHE A 56 -1.63 -5.00 13.11
C PHE A 56 -0.15 -4.61 12.95
N ALA A 57 0.20 -3.36 13.21
CA ALA A 57 1.58 -2.90 13.06
C ALA A 57 2.50 -3.38 14.18
N LYS A 58 1.93 -3.91 15.26
CA LYS A 58 2.70 -4.54 16.34
C LYS A 58 3.02 -5.99 16.00
N GLU A 59 2.13 -6.64 15.25
CA GLU A 59 2.28 -8.04 14.85
C GLU A 59 3.13 -8.20 13.60
N TYR A 60 2.97 -7.28 12.63
CA TYR A 60 3.66 -7.35 11.35
C TYR A 60 4.45 -6.08 11.08
N PRO A 61 5.64 -6.17 10.47
CA PRO A 61 6.25 -4.97 9.89
C PRO A 61 5.35 -4.48 8.75
N VAL A 62 5.09 -3.18 8.70
CA VAL A 62 4.15 -2.58 7.77
C VAL A 62 4.87 -1.74 6.74
N ILE A 63 4.53 -1.96 5.46
CA ILE A 63 4.89 -1.08 4.37
C ILE A 63 3.64 -0.30 4.00
N ALA A 64 3.70 1.01 4.17
CA ALA A 64 2.61 1.89 3.79
C ALA A 64 2.76 2.28 2.33
N VAL A 65 1.70 2.11 1.54
CA VAL A 65 1.72 2.46 0.11
C VAL A 65 0.89 3.72 -0.06
N GLU A 66 1.57 4.82 -0.29
CA GLU A 66 0.96 6.15 -0.29
C GLU A 66 0.77 6.68 -1.70
N GLY A 67 -0.47 7.01 -2.03
CA GLY A 67 -0.82 7.55 -3.34
C GLY A 67 -0.41 9.00 -3.52
N CYS A 68 -0.24 9.75 -2.44
CA CYS A 68 0.18 11.16 -2.48
C CYS A 68 0.95 11.52 -1.20
N SER A 69 1.44 12.75 -1.15
CA SER A 69 2.29 13.22 -0.05
C SER A 69 1.60 13.36 1.31
N LYS A 70 0.29 13.18 1.37
CA LYS A 70 -0.44 13.24 2.66
C LYS A 70 -0.17 12.04 3.56
N HIS A 71 0.24 10.92 2.98
CA HIS A 71 0.60 9.72 3.73
C HIS A 71 -0.48 9.22 4.68
N CYS A 72 -1.70 9.04 4.16
CA CYS A 72 -2.84 8.60 4.95
C CYS A 72 -2.62 7.24 5.61
N SER A 73 -2.00 6.30 4.91
CA SER A 73 -1.74 4.97 5.47
C SER A 73 -0.77 5.04 6.63
N THR A 74 0.32 5.79 6.49
CA THR A 74 1.29 5.99 7.56
C THR A 74 0.65 6.68 8.75
N CYS A 75 -0.08 7.77 8.51
CA CYS A 75 -0.73 8.52 9.59
C CYS A 75 -1.73 7.66 10.37
N ALA A 76 -2.58 6.91 9.67
CA ALA A 76 -3.57 6.05 10.31
C ALA A 76 -2.90 4.94 11.12
N THR A 77 -1.90 4.30 10.54
CA THR A 77 -1.18 3.20 11.19
C THR A 77 -0.47 3.69 12.45
N GLU A 78 0.24 4.81 12.36
CA GLU A 78 1.00 5.33 13.50
C GLU A 78 0.11 5.87 14.60
N LYS A 79 -1.05 6.40 14.25
CA LYS A 79 -1.99 6.91 15.25
C LYS A 79 -2.69 5.78 16.01
N PHE A 80 -3.05 4.70 15.35
CA PHE A 80 -3.92 3.67 15.94
C PHE A 80 -3.22 2.35 16.25
N SER A 81 -2.07 2.09 15.66
CA SER A 81 -1.40 0.79 15.82
C SER A 81 0.06 0.93 16.25
N GLY A 82 0.93 1.26 15.33
CA GLY A 82 2.36 1.39 15.63
C GLY A 82 3.11 1.97 14.43
N ASN A 83 4.42 2.10 14.55
CA ASN A 83 5.25 2.68 13.51
C ASN A 83 5.24 1.82 12.25
N VAL A 84 5.25 2.47 11.09
CA VAL A 84 5.44 1.75 9.84
C VAL A 84 6.92 1.42 9.67
N HIS A 85 7.20 0.30 9.00
CA HIS A 85 8.57 -0.12 8.73
C HIS A 85 9.18 0.66 7.57
N ASP A 86 8.40 0.87 6.51
CA ASP A 86 8.85 1.59 5.33
C ASP A 86 7.65 2.15 4.57
N ILE A 87 7.92 3.04 3.62
CA ILE A 87 6.89 3.73 2.85
C ILE A 87 7.21 3.62 1.36
N VAL A 88 6.21 3.29 0.55
CA VAL A 88 6.27 3.41 -0.90
C VAL A 88 5.46 4.64 -1.28
N ASP A 89 6.14 5.69 -1.71
CA ASP A 89 5.52 6.96 -2.08
C ASP A 89 5.37 7.04 -3.59
N ILE A 90 4.14 6.90 -4.08
CA ILE A 90 3.85 6.89 -5.51
C ILE A 90 4.17 8.24 -6.14
N ALA A 91 3.95 9.33 -5.42
CA ALA A 91 4.30 10.66 -5.94
C ALA A 91 5.80 10.78 -6.19
N ALA A 92 6.62 10.17 -5.34
CA ALA A 92 8.07 10.15 -5.55
C ALA A 92 8.48 9.24 -6.70
N LEU A 93 7.80 8.09 -6.87
CA LEU A 93 8.13 7.12 -7.92
C LEU A 93 7.66 7.55 -9.31
N LEU A 94 6.44 8.07 -9.42
CA LEU A 94 5.78 8.35 -10.70
C LEU A 94 5.64 9.84 -11.01
N GLY A 95 5.95 10.68 -10.05
CA GLY A 95 5.77 12.11 -10.16
C GLY A 95 4.48 12.59 -9.49
N GLU A 96 4.53 13.76 -8.88
CA GLU A 96 3.39 14.33 -8.16
C GLU A 96 2.21 14.61 -9.08
N ASP A 97 2.47 15.10 -10.31
CA ASP A 97 1.42 15.38 -11.27
C ASP A 97 0.65 14.11 -11.64
N THR A 98 1.35 13.00 -11.80
CA THR A 98 0.73 11.70 -12.08
C THR A 98 -0.08 11.22 -10.88
N ALA A 99 0.49 11.31 -9.68
CA ALA A 99 -0.18 10.86 -8.47
C ALA A 99 -1.46 11.62 -8.18
N LEU A 100 -1.46 12.93 -8.43
CA LEU A 100 -2.61 13.80 -8.18
C LEU A 100 -3.55 13.94 -9.38
N ALA A 101 -3.28 13.24 -10.48
CA ALA A 101 -4.17 13.25 -11.63
C ALA A 101 -5.53 12.64 -11.27
N LYS A 102 -6.54 12.98 -12.06
CA LYS A 102 -7.87 12.42 -11.89
C LYS A 102 -7.83 10.91 -12.03
N THR A 103 -8.49 10.22 -11.11
CA THR A 103 -8.55 8.76 -11.16
C THR A 103 -9.40 8.29 -12.33
N VAL A 104 -9.20 7.02 -12.70
CA VAL A 104 -9.96 6.37 -13.78
C VAL A 104 -10.64 5.12 -13.21
N SER A 105 -11.74 4.71 -13.85
CA SER A 105 -12.41 3.47 -13.51
C SER A 105 -11.49 2.28 -13.77
N ALA A 106 -11.63 1.22 -12.98
CA ALA A 106 -10.86 0.00 -13.17
C ALA A 106 -11.03 -0.59 -14.58
N ARG A 107 -12.17 -0.35 -15.23
CA ARG A 107 -12.43 -0.82 -16.59
C ARG A 107 -11.79 0.07 -17.67
N ASP A 108 -11.33 1.25 -17.31
CA ASP A 108 -10.73 2.21 -18.23
C ASP A 108 -9.20 2.29 -18.10
N LEU A 109 -8.61 1.34 -17.38
CA LEU A 109 -7.16 1.29 -17.21
C LEU A 109 -6.49 0.94 -18.54
N THR A 110 -5.55 1.79 -18.93
CA THR A 110 -4.76 1.58 -20.13
C THR A 110 -3.50 0.77 -19.82
N GLU A 111 -2.77 0.39 -20.87
CA GLU A 111 -1.48 -0.27 -20.72
C GLU A 111 -0.51 0.60 -19.89
N LYS A 112 -0.54 1.91 -20.08
CA LYS A 112 0.27 2.84 -19.31
C LYS A 112 -0.03 2.76 -17.80
N HIS A 113 -1.31 2.68 -17.44
CA HIS A 113 -1.72 2.52 -16.05
C HIS A 113 -1.24 1.18 -15.50
N GLN A 114 -1.33 0.11 -16.29
CA GLN A 114 -0.83 -1.21 -15.86
C GLN A 114 0.68 -1.19 -15.64
N ASP A 115 1.44 -0.46 -16.45
CA ASP A 115 2.88 -0.29 -16.25
C ASP A 115 3.18 0.43 -14.94
N MET A 116 2.40 1.46 -14.61
CA MET A 116 2.52 2.17 -13.33
C MET A 116 2.29 1.22 -12.14
N VAL A 117 1.25 0.38 -12.24
CA VAL A 117 0.95 -0.61 -11.21
C VAL A 117 2.13 -1.57 -11.04
N LYS A 118 2.74 -2.02 -12.13
CA LYS A 118 3.90 -2.92 -12.09
C LYS A 118 5.10 -2.27 -11.42
N ILE A 119 5.36 -1.01 -11.71
CA ILE A 119 6.48 -0.27 -11.11
C ILE A 119 6.29 -0.21 -9.59
N VAL A 120 5.11 0.18 -9.15
CA VAL A 120 4.81 0.30 -7.72
C VAL A 120 4.85 -1.06 -7.03
N ALA A 121 4.27 -2.08 -7.66
CA ALA A 121 4.27 -3.44 -7.10
C ALA A 121 5.70 -3.97 -6.93
N ARG A 122 6.58 -3.72 -7.88
CA ARG A 122 8.00 -4.11 -7.76
C ARG A 122 8.69 -3.40 -6.59
N GLU A 123 8.41 -2.12 -6.39
CA GLU A 123 8.97 -1.38 -5.27
C GLU A 123 8.48 -1.94 -3.93
N ILE A 124 7.19 -2.28 -3.84
CA ILE A 124 6.65 -2.93 -2.64
C ILE A 124 7.40 -4.24 -2.37
N CYS A 125 7.55 -5.07 -3.39
CA CYS A 125 8.24 -6.36 -3.25
C CYS A 125 9.70 -6.18 -2.83
N ALA A 126 10.40 -5.20 -3.40
CA ALA A 126 11.79 -4.92 -3.03
C ALA A 126 11.91 -4.57 -1.55
N LYS A 127 11.00 -3.74 -1.05
CA LYS A 127 10.99 -3.38 0.36
C LYS A 127 10.61 -4.56 1.26
N MET A 128 9.66 -5.38 0.84
CA MET A 128 9.30 -6.60 1.57
C MET A 128 10.50 -7.56 1.66
N ASP A 129 11.19 -7.75 0.56
CA ASP A 129 12.29 -8.70 0.49
C ASP A 129 13.50 -8.24 1.30
N SER A 130 13.61 -6.96 1.63
CA SER A 130 14.66 -6.43 2.50
C SER A 130 14.41 -6.68 3.98
N ILE A 131 13.21 -7.10 4.33
CA ILE A 131 12.84 -7.42 5.72
C ILE A 131 13.22 -8.86 6.02
N VAL A 132 14.10 -9.06 6.99
CA VAL A 132 14.59 -10.37 7.38
C VAL A 132 14.35 -10.66 8.84
#